data_ee5a5f59fce5247cc20c813d1112d5c5
#
_entry.id   ee5a5f59fce5247cc20c813d1112d5c5
#
_cell.length_a   1.000
_cell.length_b   1.000
_cell.length_c   1.000
_cell.angle_alpha   90.00
_cell.angle_beta   90.00
_cell.angle_gamma   90.00
#
_symmetry.space_group_name_H-M   'P 1'
#
loop_
_entity.id
_entity.type
_entity.pdbx_description
1 polymer ?
#
loop_
_entity_poly.entity_id
_entity_poly.type
_entity_poly.pdbx_seq_one_letter_code
_entity_poly.pdbx_strand_id
1 'polypeptide(L)'
;MKKFFILLCIFLLKAPVFAAGGTIATYVIDPEKNAFDHNNKGVMYVEEKCYYAAIQEFKMAITLNPKKQATAVYFNNLGKVYMTIGYPELALDCFHNAVVQYSLNFEYYQNLAECYKKLGQAQNRLNYYKANGSNPLNKIMVGLLYEQLGNKKKAVITFDEFAMSEPNLVITPAVKQHIQKLVYELQNAN
;
A
#
# COMPACT_ATOMS: atom_id res chain seq x y z
N MET A 1 46.44 -21.35 72.53
CA MET A 1 45.43 -20.97 71.56
C MET A 1 45.93 -19.74 70.78
N LYS A 2 46.42 -19.95 69.55
CA LYS A 2 47.01 -18.89 68.73
C LYS A 2 45.87 -18.28 67.88
N LYS A 3 45.54 -17.02 68.09
CA LYS A 3 44.57 -16.30 67.24
C LYS A 3 45.30 -15.84 65.98
N PHE A 4 44.91 -16.39 64.81
CA PHE A 4 45.32 -15.90 63.47
C PHE A 4 44.51 -14.66 63.14
N PHE A 5 45.16 -13.51 63.06
CA PHE A 5 44.57 -12.31 62.43
C PHE A 5 44.82 -12.34 60.90
N ILE A 6 43.78 -12.53 60.13
CA ILE A 6 43.83 -12.38 58.68
C ILE A 6 43.65 -10.90 58.38
N LEU A 7 44.75 -10.26 57.95
CA LEU A 7 44.74 -8.89 57.47
C LEU A 7 44.23 -8.89 56.01
N LEU A 8 42.98 -8.47 55.79
CA LEU A 8 42.39 -8.36 54.46
C LEU A 8 42.86 -7.01 53.86
N CYS A 9 43.88 -7.04 53.00
CA CYS A 9 44.31 -5.89 52.22
C CYS A 9 43.31 -5.65 51.07
N ILE A 10 42.41 -4.66 51.29
CA ILE A 10 41.53 -4.17 50.20
C ILE A 10 42.36 -3.25 49.32
N PHE A 11 42.85 -3.80 48.20
CA PHE A 11 43.40 -2.98 47.14
C PHE A 11 42.25 -2.28 46.42
N LEU A 12 41.98 -1.01 46.75
CA LEU A 12 41.16 -0.13 45.94
C LEU A 12 41.93 0.23 44.66
N LEU A 13 41.73 -0.59 43.62
CA LEU A 13 42.11 -0.23 42.26
C LEU A 13 41.21 0.95 41.82
N LYS A 14 41.74 2.17 41.95
CA LYS A 14 41.17 3.32 41.27
C LYS A 14 41.45 3.15 39.76
N ALA A 15 40.52 2.51 39.08
CA ALA A 15 40.52 2.55 37.62
C ALA A 15 40.30 4.00 37.17
N PRO A 16 41.11 4.56 36.26
CA PRO A 16 40.83 5.86 35.69
C PRO A 16 39.52 5.75 34.90
N VAL A 17 38.49 6.48 35.35
CA VAL A 17 37.30 6.70 34.53
C VAL A 17 37.75 7.58 33.38
N PHE A 18 38.06 6.97 32.23
CA PHE A 18 38.15 7.72 30.98
C PHE A 18 36.72 8.17 30.66
N ALA A 19 36.44 9.43 30.99
CA ALA A 19 35.31 10.13 30.40
C ALA A 19 35.63 10.30 28.92
N ALA A 20 35.31 9.27 28.14
CA ALA A 20 35.22 9.42 26.70
C ALA A 20 34.07 10.40 26.45
N GLY A 21 34.43 11.69 26.28
CA GLY A 21 33.51 12.71 25.75
C GLY A 21 33.13 12.40 24.31
N GLY A 22 32.52 11.23 24.12
CA GLY A 22 31.85 10.91 22.89
C GLY A 22 30.58 11.75 22.86
N THR A 23 30.48 12.70 21.94
CA THR A 23 29.19 13.27 21.54
C THR A 23 28.28 12.10 21.23
N ILE A 24 27.25 11.88 22.07
CA ILE A 24 26.18 10.93 21.73
C ILE A 24 25.55 11.51 20.48
N ALA A 25 25.89 10.93 19.32
CA ALA A 25 25.22 11.26 18.09
C ALA A 25 23.75 10.95 18.34
N THR A 26 22.93 11.99 18.45
CA THR A 26 21.48 11.83 18.58
C THR A 26 21.02 11.23 17.26
N TYR A 27 20.77 9.93 17.26
CA TYR A 27 20.22 9.24 16.09
C TYR A 27 18.78 9.65 15.97
N VAL A 28 18.51 10.63 15.11
CA VAL A 28 17.14 11.02 14.79
C VAL A 28 16.56 9.92 13.90
N ILE A 29 15.69 9.10 14.50
CA ILE A 29 14.91 8.12 13.72
C ILE A 29 13.85 8.93 12.99
N ASP A 30 13.96 8.96 11.64
CA ASP A 30 12.93 9.49 10.75
C ASP A 30 12.06 8.32 10.26
N PRO A 31 10.87 8.11 10.86
CA PRO A 31 10.02 6.99 10.49
C PRO A 31 9.52 7.09 9.04
N GLU A 32 9.31 8.30 8.52
CA GLU A 32 8.83 8.50 7.16
C GLU A 32 9.89 8.11 6.14
N LYS A 33 11.13 8.57 6.36
CA LYS A 33 12.28 8.19 5.52
C LYS A 33 12.53 6.68 5.57
N ASN A 34 12.53 6.10 6.78
CA ASN A 34 12.73 4.67 6.94
C ASN A 34 11.61 3.86 6.27
N ALA A 35 10.35 4.31 6.34
CA ALA A 35 9.24 3.68 5.66
C ALA A 35 9.42 3.72 4.13
N PHE A 36 9.86 4.86 3.61
CA PHE A 36 10.17 5.03 2.18
C PHE A 36 11.31 4.09 1.74
N ASP A 37 12.38 4.01 2.52
CA ASP A 37 13.53 3.12 2.24
C ASP A 37 13.13 1.64 2.24
N HIS A 38 12.28 1.21 3.19
CA HIS A 38 11.71 -0.14 3.21
C HIS A 38 10.82 -0.39 1.99
N ASN A 39 9.96 0.56 1.59
CA ASN A 39 9.18 0.41 0.37
C ASN A 39 10.08 0.22 -0.86
N ASN A 40 11.13 1.02 -1.00
CA ASN A 40 12.05 0.91 -2.15
C ASN A 40 12.77 -0.45 -2.17
N LYS A 41 13.21 -0.95 -1.02
CA LYS A 41 13.77 -2.31 -0.93
C LYS A 41 12.74 -3.37 -1.32
N GLY A 42 11.48 -3.19 -0.91
CA GLY A 42 10.39 -4.08 -1.31
C GLY A 42 10.22 -4.10 -2.83
N VAL A 43 10.26 -2.95 -3.49
CA VAL A 43 10.19 -2.85 -4.97
C VAL A 43 11.37 -3.56 -5.62
N MET A 44 12.60 -3.37 -5.13
CA MET A 44 13.78 -4.08 -5.63
C MET A 44 13.61 -5.61 -5.52
N TYR A 45 13.14 -6.11 -4.38
CA TYR A 45 12.88 -7.54 -4.21
C TYR A 45 11.78 -8.07 -5.13
N VAL A 46 10.79 -7.25 -5.51
CA VAL A 46 9.80 -7.64 -6.53
C VAL A 46 10.46 -7.83 -7.90
N GLU A 47 11.35 -6.93 -8.30
CA GLU A 47 12.11 -7.03 -9.56
C GLU A 47 13.00 -8.29 -9.59
N GLU A 48 13.58 -8.64 -8.46
CA GLU A 48 14.37 -9.88 -8.26
C GLU A 48 13.50 -11.13 -8.09
N LYS A 49 12.15 -11.01 -8.10
CA LYS A 49 11.18 -12.09 -7.83
C LYS A 49 11.30 -12.71 -6.43
N CYS A 50 11.94 -12.01 -5.51
CA CYS A 50 12.06 -12.38 -4.10
C CYS A 50 10.83 -11.93 -3.31
N TYR A 51 9.64 -12.43 -3.68
CA TYR A 51 8.34 -11.94 -3.22
C TYR A 51 8.15 -11.97 -1.70
N TYR A 52 8.66 -12.99 -1.01
CA TYR A 52 8.54 -13.06 0.46
C TYR A 52 9.39 -12.00 1.16
N ALA A 53 10.56 -11.67 0.64
CA ALA A 53 11.37 -10.57 1.14
C ALA A 53 10.66 -9.22 0.89
N ALA A 54 10.10 -9.02 -0.31
CA ALA A 54 9.31 -7.85 -0.64
C ALA A 54 8.12 -7.64 0.33
N ILE A 55 7.40 -8.71 0.68
CA ILE A 55 6.30 -8.68 1.65
C ILE A 55 6.77 -8.14 3.01
N GLN A 56 7.93 -8.61 3.51
CA GLN A 56 8.47 -8.16 4.81
C GLN A 56 8.82 -6.68 4.76
N GLU A 57 9.44 -6.23 3.69
CA GLU A 57 9.83 -4.83 3.52
C GLU A 57 8.59 -3.91 3.42
N PHE A 58 7.58 -4.27 2.63
CA PHE A 58 6.35 -3.48 2.56
C PHE A 58 5.58 -3.45 3.89
N LYS A 59 5.53 -4.56 4.63
CA LYS A 59 4.94 -4.60 5.97
C LYS A 59 5.69 -3.68 6.94
N MET A 60 7.02 -3.65 6.87
CA MET A 60 7.83 -2.75 7.69
C MET A 60 7.54 -1.28 7.34
N ALA A 61 7.46 -0.94 6.04
CA ALA A 61 7.10 0.39 5.58
C ALA A 61 5.73 0.84 6.13
N ILE A 62 4.72 -0.03 6.08
CA ILE A 62 3.37 0.22 6.62
C ILE A 62 3.42 0.42 8.15
N THR A 63 4.19 -0.39 8.86
CA THR A 63 4.30 -0.30 10.32
C THR A 63 4.95 1.01 10.77
N LEU A 64 5.96 1.49 10.04
CA LEU A 64 6.65 2.74 10.34
C LEU A 64 5.82 3.97 10.01
N ASN A 65 4.92 3.90 9.05
CA ASN A 65 4.08 5.02 8.60
C ASN A 65 2.63 4.58 8.36
N PRO A 66 1.85 4.24 9.42
CA PRO A 66 0.57 3.53 9.28
C PRO A 66 -0.61 4.40 8.80
N LYS A 67 -0.50 5.73 8.86
CA LYS A 67 -1.64 6.65 8.64
C LYS A 67 -1.28 7.85 7.76
N LYS A 68 -0.49 7.65 6.73
CA LYS A 68 -0.09 8.71 5.79
C LYS A 68 -0.47 8.36 4.36
N GLN A 69 -0.64 9.36 3.51
CA GLN A 69 -0.93 9.15 2.10
C GLN A 69 0.10 8.23 1.41
N ALA A 70 1.38 8.33 1.77
CA ALA A 70 2.42 7.44 1.27
C ALA A 70 2.15 5.95 1.60
N THR A 71 1.47 5.68 2.71
CA THR A 71 1.11 4.32 3.12
C THR A 71 0.15 3.64 2.16
N ALA A 72 -0.67 4.42 1.43
CA ALA A 72 -1.51 3.89 0.36
C ALA A 72 -0.67 3.20 -0.73
N VAL A 73 0.49 3.78 -1.09
CA VAL A 73 1.45 3.17 -2.03
C VAL A 73 1.97 1.84 -1.48
N TYR A 74 2.32 1.80 -0.19
CA TYR A 74 2.87 0.59 0.43
C TYR A 74 1.84 -0.55 0.47
N PHE A 75 0.60 -0.24 0.82
CA PHE A 75 -0.51 -1.20 0.74
C PHE A 75 -0.75 -1.67 -0.69
N ASN A 76 -0.77 -0.77 -1.67
CA ASN A 76 -0.96 -1.13 -3.06
C ASN A 76 0.15 -2.07 -3.56
N ASN A 77 1.41 -1.78 -3.25
CA ASN A 77 2.54 -2.62 -3.62
C ASN A 77 2.47 -4.00 -2.96
N LEU A 78 2.13 -4.07 -1.67
CA LEU A 78 1.93 -5.33 -0.94
C LEU A 78 0.79 -6.15 -1.57
N GLY A 79 -0.33 -5.51 -1.91
CA GLY A 79 -1.46 -6.15 -2.59
C GLY A 79 -1.06 -6.72 -3.95
N LYS A 80 -0.29 -6.00 -4.75
CA LYS A 80 0.23 -6.49 -6.05
C LYS A 80 1.11 -7.73 -5.88
N VAL A 81 1.94 -7.78 -4.85
CA VAL A 81 2.74 -8.98 -4.55
C VAL A 81 1.85 -10.16 -4.17
N TYR A 82 0.85 -9.95 -3.29
CA TYR A 82 -0.07 -11.01 -2.93
C TYR A 82 -0.87 -11.53 -4.14
N MET A 83 -1.32 -10.66 -5.04
CA MET A 83 -1.95 -11.08 -6.30
C MET A 83 -1.01 -11.95 -7.14
N THR A 84 0.26 -11.56 -7.25
CA THR A 84 1.27 -12.27 -8.06
C THR A 84 1.54 -13.67 -7.54
N ILE A 85 1.58 -13.86 -6.22
CA ILE A 85 1.86 -15.16 -5.60
C ILE A 85 0.59 -15.99 -5.29
N GLY A 86 -0.58 -15.52 -5.73
CA GLY A 86 -1.83 -16.28 -5.69
C GLY A 86 -2.61 -16.21 -4.37
N TYR A 87 -2.48 -15.12 -3.62
CA TYR A 87 -3.24 -14.85 -2.38
C TYR A 87 -4.19 -13.65 -2.55
N PRO A 88 -5.24 -13.75 -3.39
CA PRO A 88 -6.13 -12.64 -3.69
C PRO A 88 -6.93 -12.14 -2.46
N GLU A 89 -7.18 -12.98 -1.45
CA GLU A 89 -7.84 -12.59 -0.21
C GLU A 89 -6.99 -11.58 0.58
N LEU A 90 -5.68 -11.83 0.70
CA LEU A 90 -4.74 -10.91 1.35
C LEU A 90 -4.53 -9.64 0.53
N ALA A 91 -4.55 -9.76 -0.80
CA ALA A 91 -4.47 -8.62 -1.70
C ALA A 91 -5.70 -7.71 -1.57
N LEU A 92 -6.88 -8.29 -1.38
CA LEU A 92 -8.13 -7.54 -1.20
C LEU A 92 -8.04 -6.56 -0.03
N ASP A 93 -7.57 -7.01 1.12
CA ASP A 93 -7.41 -6.17 2.31
C ASP A 93 -6.38 -5.06 2.06
N CYS A 94 -5.30 -5.37 1.35
CA CYS A 94 -4.28 -4.39 1.00
C CYS A 94 -4.84 -3.31 0.05
N PHE A 95 -5.53 -3.67 -1.03
CA PHE A 95 -6.11 -2.70 -1.97
C PHE A 95 -7.23 -1.88 -1.34
N HIS A 96 -8.03 -2.47 -0.45
CA HIS A 96 -9.01 -1.74 0.36
C HIS A 96 -8.32 -0.67 1.20
N ASN A 97 -7.26 -1.02 1.93
CA ASN A 97 -6.50 -0.07 2.74
C ASN A 97 -5.86 1.03 1.87
N ALA A 98 -5.35 0.71 0.68
CA ALA A 98 -4.81 1.71 -0.24
C ALA A 98 -5.87 2.76 -0.63
N VAL A 99 -7.08 2.34 -1.00
CA VAL A 99 -8.20 3.24 -1.31
C VAL A 99 -8.63 4.07 -0.09
N VAL A 100 -8.67 3.47 1.11
CA VAL A 100 -9.03 4.17 2.36
C VAL A 100 -7.98 5.22 2.73
N GLN A 101 -6.69 4.92 2.58
CA GLN A 101 -5.61 5.86 2.88
C GLN A 101 -5.53 7.01 1.86
N TYR A 102 -5.80 6.73 0.60
CA TYR A 102 -5.81 7.75 -0.46
C TYR A 102 -6.75 7.37 -1.60
N SER A 103 -7.95 7.93 -1.59
CA SER A 103 -9.03 7.60 -2.52
C SER A 103 -8.94 8.27 -3.91
N LEU A 104 -7.93 9.11 -4.16
CA LEU A 104 -7.82 9.86 -5.43
C LEU A 104 -6.80 9.26 -6.40
N ASN A 105 -6.43 7.99 -6.25
CA ASN A 105 -5.58 7.26 -7.18
C ASN A 105 -6.38 6.18 -7.91
N PHE A 106 -6.48 6.30 -9.24
CA PHE A 106 -7.27 5.41 -10.08
C PHE A 106 -6.73 3.98 -10.10
N GLU A 107 -5.40 3.78 -10.06
CA GLU A 107 -4.76 2.45 -10.03
C GLU A 107 -5.25 1.61 -8.84
N TYR A 108 -5.47 2.22 -7.67
CA TYR A 108 -5.92 1.47 -6.50
C TYR A 108 -7.31 0.86 -6.71
N TYR A 109 -8.21 1.59 -7.38
CA TYR A 109 -9.52 1.07 -7.76
C TYR A 109 -9.42 -0.02 -8.83
N GLN A 110 -8.52 0.12 -9.80
CA GLN A 110 -8.29 -0.91 -10.82
C GLN A 110 -7.83 -2.22 -10.19
N ASN A 111 -6.83 -2.17 -9.31
CA ASN A 111 -6.31 -3.33 -8.61
C ASN A 111 -7.37 -3.97 -7.71
N LEU A 112 -8.19 -3.16 -7.03
CA LEU A 112 -9.29 -3.64 -6.20
C LEU A 112 -10.38 -4.32 -7.05
N ALA A 113 -10.74 -3.76 -8.20
CA ALA A 113 -11.75 -4.34 -9.10
C ALA A 113 -11.25 -5.66 -9.72
N GLU A 114 -9.98 -5.73 -10.12
CA GLU A 114 -9.34 -6.95 -10.60
C GLU A 114 -9.35 -8.04 -9.52
N CYS A 115 -9.03 -7.67 -8.28
CA CYS A 115 -9.06 -8.57 -7.14
C CYS A 115 -10.48 -9.13 -6.90
N TYR A 116 -11.53 -8.30 -6.96
CA TYR A 116 -12.92 -8.75 -6.89
C TYR A 116 -13.28 -9.74 -7.99
N LYS A 117 -12.79 -9.51 -9.22
CA LYS A 117 -12.98 -10.47 -10.32
C LYS A 117 -12.29 -11.80 -10.02
N LYS A 118 -11.03 -11.75 -9.56
CA LYS A 118 -10.26 -12.96 -9.23
C LYS A 118 -10.93 -13.81 -8.17
N LEU A 119 -11.60 -13.17 -7.21
CA LEU A 119 -12.37 -13.80 -6.13
C LEU A 119 -13.80 -14.20 -6.55
N GLY A 120 -14.23 -13.96 -7.78
CA GLY A 120 -15.60 -14.23 -8.22
C GLY A 120 -16.65 -13.29 -7.60
N GLN A 121 -16.24 -12.18 -6.99
CA GLN A 121 -17.11 -11.25 -6.27
C GLN A 121 -17.60 -10.06 -7.11
N ALA A 122 -17.14 -9.92 -8.36
CA ALA A 122 -17.37 -8.71 -9.17
C ALA A 122 -18.86 -8.34 -9.28
N GLN A 123 -19.78 -9.31 -9.51
CA GLN A 123 -21.21 -9.03 -9.63
C GLN A 123 -21.82 -8.56 -8.30
N ASN A 124 -21.46 -9.19 -7.19
CA ASN A 124 -21.98 -8.82 -5.87
C ASN A 124 -21.51 -7.42 -5.47
N ARG A 125 -20.25 -7.10 -5.76
CA ARG A 125 -19.66 -5.78 -5.49
C ARG A 125 -20.24 -4.71 -6.40
N LEU A 126 -20.52 -5.01 -7.66
CA LEU A 126 -21.23 -4.11 -8.56
C LEU A 126 -22.60 -3.70 -7.98
N ASN A 127 -23.38 -4.65 -7.50
CA ASN A 127 -24.68 -4.38 -6.88
C ASN A 127 -24.53 -3.51 -5.62
N TYR A 128 -23.54 -3.82 -4.78
CA TYR A 128 -23.23 -3.05 -3.58
C TYR A 128 -22.90 -1.58 -3.91
N TYR A 129 -21.94 -1.32 -4.81
CA TYR A 129 -21.52 0.05 -5.14
C TYR A 129 -22.62 0.84 -5.85
N LYS A 130 -23.49 0.19 -6.63
CA LYS A 130 -24.66 0.83 -7.23
C LYS A 130 -25.69 1.25 -6.17
N ALA A 131 -25.95 0.41 -5.18
CA ALA A 131 -26.85 0.73 -4.07
C ALA A 131 -26.33 1.86 -3.17
N ASN A 132 -25.01 2.03 -3.07
CA ASN A 132 -24.34 3.04 -2.24
C ASN A 132 -23.81 4.22 -3.08
N GLY A 133 -24.59 4.69 -4.04
CA GLY A 133 -24.19 5.70 -5.03
C GLY A 133 -23.99 7.14 -4.50
N SER A 134 -24.18 7.41 -3.20
CA SER A 134 -24.02 8.74 -2.60
C SER A 134 -22.58 9.29 -2.67
N ASN A 135 -21.57 8.41 -2.68
CA ASN A 135 -20.18 8.80 -2.88
C ASN A 135 -19.87 8.77 -4.39
N PRO A 136 -19.48 9.91 -5.02
CA PRO A 136 -19.20 9.96 -6.45
C PRO A 136 -18.08 9.00 -6.88
N LEU A 137 -17.09 8.75 -6.02
CA LEU A 137 -16.00 7.80 -6.29
C LEU A 137 -16.49 6.35 -6.46
N ASN A 138 -17.68 6.02 -5.94
CA ASN A 138 -18.29 4.70 -6.17
C ASN A 138 -18.63 4.46 -7.65
N LYS A 139 -18.87 5.52 -8.44
CA LYS A 139 -19.04 5.40 -9.90
C LYS A 139 -17.77 4.84 -10.57
N ILE A 140 -16.58 5.17 -10.06
CA ILE A 140 -15.32 4.60 -10.55
C ILE A 140 -15.31 3.08 -10.36
N MET A 141 -15.67 2.61 -9.15
CA MET A 141 -15.78 1.16 -8.91
C MET A 141 -16.85 0.51 -9.77
N VAL A 142 -18.01 1.14 -9.95
CA VAL A 142 -19.08 0.62 -10.81
C VAL A 142 -18.59 0.49 -12.26
N GLY A 143 -17.90 1.48 -12.79
CA GLY A 143 -17.32 1.45 -14.15
C GLY A 143 -16.30 0.31 -14.29
N LEU A 144 -15.36 0.21 -13.35
CA LEU A 144 -14.34 -0.86 -13.35
C LEU A 144 -14.97 -2.25 -13.23
N LEU A 145 -15.99 -2.42 -12.38
CA LEU A 145 -16.67 -3.70 -12.23
C LEU A 145 -17.47 -4.09 -13.48
N TYR A 146 -18.09 -3.12 -14.17
CA TYR A 146 -18.66 -3.40 -15.50
C TYR A 146 -17.60 -3.85 -16.49
N GLU A 147 -16.42 -3.24 -16.51
CA GLU A 147 -15.30 -3.66 -17.34
C GLU A 147 -14.84 -5.09 -17.00
N GLN A 148 -14.67 -5.40 -15.72
CA GLN A 148 -14.28 -6.74 -15.25
C GLN A 148 -15.31 -7.83 -15.62
N LEU A 149 -16.58 -7.46 -15.76
CA LEU A 149 -17.69 -8.33 -16.19
C LEU A 149 -17.85 -8.36 -17.72
N GLY A 150 -16.93 -7.75 -18.48
CA GLY A 150 -16.93 -7.71 -19.94
C GLY A 150 -17.88 -6.67 -20.57
N ASN A 151 -18.55 -5.83 -19.75
CA ASN A 151 -19.49 -4.84 -20.26
C ASN A 151 -18.82 -3.48 -20.46
N LYS A 152 -17.85 -3.41 -21.39
CA LYS A 152 -17.06 -2.18 -21.65
C LYS A 152 -17.93 -0.98 -22.04
N LYS A 153 -19.06 -1.18 -22.77
CA LYS A 153 -19.97 -0.08 -23.14
C LYS A 153 -20.56 0.59 -21.88
N LYS A 154 -21.05 -0.19 -20.92
CA LYS A 154 -21.55 0.37 -19.65
C LYS A 154 -20.44 0.98 -18.81
N ALA A 155 -19.24 0.42 -18.84
CA ALA A 155 -18.08 1.00 -18.15
C ALA A 155 -17.79 2.42 -18.68
N VAL A 156 -17.70 2.60 -20.01
CA VAL A 156 -17.47 3.91 -20.62
C VAL A 156 -18.55 4.91 -20.22
N ILE A 157 -19.84 4.56 -20.31
CA ILE A 157 -20.95 5.44 -19.92
C ILE A 157 -20.81 5.86 -18.44
N THR A 158 -20.54 4.91 -17.56
CA THR A 158 -20.41 5.20 -16.12
C THR A 158 -19.21 6.09 -15.79
N PHE A 159 -18.08 5.88 -16.46
CA PHE A 159 -16.91 6.72 -16.29
C PHE A 159 -17.13 8.13 -16.85
N ASP A 160 -17.84 8.27 -17.96
CA ASP A 160 -18.16 9.55 -18.54
C ASP A 160 -19.11 10.35 -17.63
N GLU A 161 -20.16 9.71 -17.09
CA GLU A 161 -21.01 10.31 -16.06
C GLU A 161 -20.21 10.79 -14.84
N PHE A 162 -19.22 10.02 -14.40
CA PHE A 162 -18.33 10.46 -13.32
C PHE A 162 -17.51 11.68 -13.74
N ALA A 163 -16.88 11.65 -14.92
CA ALA A 163 -16.00 12.70 -15.40
C ALA A 163 -16.76 14.01 -15.67
N MET A 164 -18.06 13.94 -16.00
CA MET A 164 -18.95 15.09 -16.15
C MET A 164 -19.37 15.67 -14.79
N SER A 165 -19.69 14.81 -13.81
CA SER A 165 -20.12 15.26 -12.48
C SER A 165 -18.97 15.80 -11.63
N GLU A 166 -17.76 15.28 -11.82
CA GLU A 166 -16.56 15.57 -11.01
C GLU A 166 -15.37 16.01 -11.90
N PRO A 167 -15.50 17.09 -12.69
CA PRO A 167 -14.49 17.45 -13.70
C PRO A 167 -13.14 17.89 -13.11
N ASN A 168 -13.12 18.35 -11.86
CA ASN A 168 -11.97 18.97 -11.21
C ASN A 168 -11.28 18.09 -10.17
N LEU A 169 -11.75 16.85 -9.95
CA LEU A 169 -11.06 15.95 -9.04
C LEU A 169 -9.72 15.47 -9.63
N VAL A 170 -8.72 15.34 -8.78
CA VAL A 170 -7.35 14.89 -9.14
C VAL A 170 -7.37 13.55 -9.89
N ILE A 171 -8.32 12.69 -9.62
CA ILE A 171 -8.46 11.36 -10.26
C ILE A 171 -9.10 11.44 -11.65
N THR A 172 -9.86 12.50 -11.98
CA THR A 172 -10.64 12.61 -13.21
C THR A 172 -9.81 12.53 -14.51
N PRO A 173 -8.62 13.12 -14.61
CA PRO A 173 -7.77 12.95 -15.79
C PRO A 173 -7.41 11.48 -16.07
N ALA A 174 -7.11 10.71 -15.03
CA ALA A 174 -6.81 9.28 -15.18
C ALA A 174 -8.03 8.48 -15.65
N VAL A 175 -9.23 8.80 -15.14
CA VAL A 175 -10.50 8.21 -15.62
C VAL A 175 -10.73 8.54 -17.09
N LYS A 176 -10.54 9.79 -17.53
CA LYS A 176 -10.67 10.21 -18.93
C LYS A 176 -9.69 9.46 -19.85
N GLN A 177 -8.45 9.30 -19.43
CA GLN A 177 -7.47 8.49 -20.17
C GLN A 177 -7.93 7.03 -20.31
N HIS A 178 -8.51 6.46 -19.26
CA HIS A 178 -9.02 5.10 -19.29
C HIS A 178 -10.24 4.96 -20.21
N ILE A 179 -11.14 5.95 -20.25
CA ILE A 179 -12.25 6.02 -21.24
C ILE A 179 -11.71 5.94 -22.66
N GLN A 180 -10.70 6.75 -23.00
CA GLN A 180 -10.10 6.75 -24.33
C GLN A 180 -9.56 5.36 -24.72
N LYS A 181 -8.89 4.68 -23.78
CA LYS A 181 -8.41 3.30 -23.96
C LYS A 181 -9.57 2.34 -24.26
N LEU A 182 -10.65 2.38 -23.47
CA LEU A 182 -11.80 1.49 -23.64
C LEU A 182 -12.54 1.75 -24.96
N VAL A 183 -12.69 3.01 -25.36
CA VAL A 183 -13.30 3.39 -26.65
C VAL A 183 -12.47 2.85 -27.81
N TYR A 184 -11.15 3.01 -27.77
CA TYR A 184 -10.25 2.45 -28.77
C TYR A 184 -10.38 0.93 -28.87
N GLU A 185 -10.41 0.22 -27.73
CA GLU A 185 -10.60 -1.23 -27.71
C GLU A 185 -11.96 -1.66 -28.27
N LEU A 186 -13.04 -0.89 -28.03
CA LEU A 186 -14.37 -1.17 -28.58
C LEU A 186 -14.46 -0.96 -30.10
N GLN A 187 -13.70 0.00 -30.62
CA GLN A 187 -13.64 0.27 -32.07
C GLN A 187 -12.86 -0.80 -32.87
N ASN A 188 -11.84 -1.40 -32.21
CA ASN A 188 -10.98 -2.40 -32.83
C ASN A 188 -11.38 -3.85 -32.53
N ALA A 189 -12.48 -4.07 -31.82
CA ALA A 189 -12.99 -5.40 -31.48
C ALA A 189 -14.00 -5.96 -32.51
N ASN A 190 -14.21 -5.27 -33.66
CA ASN A 190 -15.14 -5.66 -34.74
C ASN A 190 -14.39 -6.22 -35.95
#